data_9346237b48e32fcfb62596ee214c92c7
#
_entry.id   9346237b48e32fcfb62596ee214c92c7
#
_cell.length_a   1.000
_cell.length_b   1.000
_cell.length_c   1.000
_cell.angle_alpha   90.00
_cell.angle_beta   90.00
_cell.angle_gamma   90.00
#
_symmetry.space_group_name_H-M   'P 1'
#
loop_
_entity.id
_entity.type
_entity.pdbx_description
1 polymer ?
#
loop_
_entity_poly.entity_id
_entity_poly.type
_entity_poly.pdbx_seq_one_letter_code
_entity_poly.pdbx_strand_id
1 'polypeptide(L)'
;MTNNGKPQEPQQKDGMTHFGYSAVRESDKARNVEKVFDSVASKYDLMNDLLSFGMHRLWKRAAIAAAGLSEGGKVLDIASGTCDLAIAFAGKVGQTGEVWATDINRAMLSEGYKRLQKTGTKAR
;
A
#
# COMPACT_ATOMS: atom_id res chain seq x y z
N MET A 1 52.67 2.39 -14.56
CA MET A 1 51.76 2.15 -13.42
C MET A 1 50.62 3.15 -13.52
N THR A 2 49.54 2.75 -14.12
CA THR A 2 48.35 3.58 -14.28
C THR A 2 47.40 3.33 -13.12
N ASN A 3 47.26 4.36 -12.31
CA ASN A 3 46.38 4.36 -11.12
C ASN A 3 44.93 4.58 -11.60
N ASN A 4 44.16 3.51 -11.74
CA ASN A 4 42.71 3.56 -12.02
C ASN A 4 41.97 3.97 -10.75
N GLY A 5 41.88 5.28 -10.49
CA GLY A 5 40.98 5.82 -9.53
C GLY A 5 39.52 5.63 -9.99
N LYS A 6 38.79 4.66 -9.37
CA LYS A 6 37.35 4.60 -9.49
C LYS A 6 36.74 5.89 -8.95
N PRO A 7 35.73 6.48 -9.62
CA PRO A 7 34.97 7.58 -9.05
C PRO A 7 34.32 7.11 -7.76
N GLN A 8 34.60 7.78 -6.65
CA GLN A 8 33.87 7.56 -5.40
C GLN A 8 32.47 8.16 -5.61
N GLU A 9 31.46 7.34 -5.48
CA GLU A 9 30.08 7.79 -5.36
C GLU A 9 29.97 8.77 -4.18
N PRO A 10 29.24 9.87 -4.32
CA PRO A 10 29.06 10.81 -3.21
C PRO A 10 28.34 10.08 -2.07
N GLN A 11 29.02 9.94 -0.93
CA GLN A 11 28.43 9.46 0.31
C GLN A 11 27.34 10.45 0.71
N GLN A 12 26.09 10.04 0.57
CA GLN A 12 24.94 10.77 1.03
C GLN A 12 25.07 10.90 2.55
N LYS A 13 25.26 12.11 3.07
CA LYS A 13 25.34 12.36 4.51
C LYS A 13 23.99 12.03 5.12
N ASP A 14 23.94 10.95 5.88
CA ASP A 14 22.76 10.52 6.60
C ASP A 14 22.45 11.53 7.71
N GLY A 15 21.41 12.34 7.52
CA GLY A 15 20.98 13.36 8.47
C GLY A 15 20.28 12.76 9.68
N MET A 16 20.29 13.49 10.80
CA MET A 16 19.49 13.15 11.98
C MET A 16 18.07 13.71 11.82
N THR A 17 17.06 12.92 12.13
CA THR A 17 15.65 13.29 12.11
C THR A 17 14.94 12.75 13.35
N HIS A 18 13.66 13.04 13.53
CA HIS A 18 12.86 12.57 14.66
C HIS A 18 11.93 11.44 14.27
N PHE A 19 11.84 10.43 15.16
CA PHE A 19 10.83 9.37 15.13
C PHE A 19 10.16 9.30 16.50
N GLY A 20 8.96 9.87 16.61
CA GLY A 20 8.32 10.11 17.90
C GLY A 20 9.15 11.06 18.77
N TYR A 21 9.52 10.61 19.97
CA TYR A 21 10.34 11.39 20.92
C TYR A 21 11.85 11.13 20.79
N SER A 22 12.27 10.30 19.83
CA SER A 22 13.68 9.92 19.67
C SER A 22 14.28 10.55 18.41
N ALA A 23 15.52 11.05 18.54
CA ALA A 23 16.32 11.44 17.38
C ALA A 23 16.94 10.18 16.76
N VAL A 24 16.73 9.99 15.47
CA VAL A 24 17.22 8.82 14.71
C VAL A 24 17.84 9.29 13.40
N ARG A 25 18.67 8.44 12.79
CA ARG A 25 19.16 8.70 11.44
C ARG A 25 18.02 8.63 10.46
N GLU A 26 18.10 9.41 9.38
CA GLU A 26 17.06 9.48 8.36
C GLU A 26 16.78 8.11 7.70
N SER A 27 17.84 7.33 7.46
CA SER A 27 17.76 5.96 6.98
C SER A 27 17.05 5.00 7.95
N ASP A 28 17.22 5.22 9.26
CA ASP A 28 16.60 4.41 10.31
C ASP A 28 15.12 4.77 10.50
N LYS A 29 14.77 6.04 10.27
CA LYS A 29 13.37 6.49 10.33
C LYS A 29 12.51 5.75 9.30
N ALA A 30 12.95 5.65 8.05
CA ALA A 30 12.24 4.93 7.01
C ALA A 30 12.01 3.46 7.40
N ARG A 31 13.06 2.78 7.88
CA ARG A 31 12.97 1.39 8.38
C ARG A 31 12.04 1.23 9.58
N ASN A 32 12.06 2.17 10.51
CA ASN A 32 11.20 2.13 11.69
C ASN A 32 9.74 2.34 11.31
N VAL A 33 9.45 3.25 10.40
CA VAL A 33 8.10 3.44 9.85
C VAL A 33 7.62 2.17 9.14
N GLU A 34 8.44 1.56 8.30
CA GLU A 34 8.12 0.31 7.62
C GLU A 34 7.78 -0.81 8.60
N LYS A 35 8.60 -1.00 9.65
CA LYS A 35 8.33 -2.00 10.70
C LYS A 35 7.02 -1.78 11.44
N VAL A 36 6.65 -0.53 11.70
CA VAL A 36 5.36 -0.21 12.32
C VAL A 36 4.22 -0.62 11.40
N PHE A 37 4.27 -0.29 10.12
CA PHE A 37 3.26 -0.70 9.15
C PHE A 37 3.19 -2.22 8.99
N ASP A 38 4.33 -2.91 8.94
CA ASP A 38 4.38 -4.37 8.85
C ASP A 38 3.73 -5.03 10.07
N SER A 39 3.94 -4.48 11.26
CA SER A 39 3.36 -5.01 12.50
C SER A 39 1.83 -4.87 12.58
N VAL A 40 1.27 -3.89 11.89
CA VAL A 40 -0.18 -3.61 11.91
C VAL A 40 -0.91 -4.09 10.64
N ALA A 41 -0.19 -4.49 9.60
CA ALA A 41 -0.77 -4.89 8.32
C ALA A 41 -1.85 -5.97 8.45
N SER A 42 -1.61 -6.99 9.30
CA SER A 42 -2.57 -8.07 9.56
C SER A 42 -3.75 -7.67 10.44
N LYS A 43 -3.62 -6.56 11.19
CA LYS A 43 -4.65 -6.06 12.12
C LYS A 43 -5.28 -4.75 11.63
N TYR A 44 -4.93 -4.33 10.43
CA TYR A 44 -5.32 -3.02 9.90
C TYR A 44 -6.84 -2.86 9.82
N ASP A 45 -7.56 -3.89 9.38
CA ASP A 45 -9.02 -3.87 9.30
C ASP A 45 -9.67 -3.75 10.66
N LEU A 46 -9.17 -4.50 11.66
CA LEU A 46 -9.68 -4.42 13.02
C LEU A 46 -9.43 -3.04 13.63
N MET A 47 -8.26 -2.46 13.39
CA MET A 47 -7.92 -1.12 13.87
C MET A 47 -8.80 -0.06 13.20
N ASN A 48 -9.06 -0.16 11.90
CA ASN A 48 -9.97 0.73 11.20
C ASN A 48 -11.41 0.61 11.72
N ASP A 49 -11.90 -0.60 11.97
CA ASP A 49 -13.20 -0.84 12.59
C ASP A 49 -13.30 -0.18 13.97
N LEU A 50 -12.28 -0.35 14.79
CA LEU A 50 -12.24 0.20 16.15
C LEU A 50 -12.17 1.73 16.15
N LEU A 51 -11.28 2.34 15.35
CA LEU A 51 -11.06 3.79 15.33
C LEU A 51 -12.17 4.56 14.62
N SER A 52 -12.86 3.95 13.69
CA SER A 52 -13.91 4.59 12.90
C SER A 52 -15.32 4.17 13.32
N PHE A 53 -15.48 3.34 14.35
CA PHE A 53 -16.78 2.75 14.74
C PHE A 53 -17.51 2.09 13.56
N GLY A 54 -16.77 1.46 12.66
CA GLY A 54 -17.33 0.83 11.45
C GLY A 54 -17.71 1.79 10.32
N MET A 55 -17.55 3.09 10.50
CA MET A 55 -17.87 4.11 9.47
C MET A 55 -17.08 3.93 8.19
N HIS A 56 -15.84 3.42 8.27
CA HIS A 56 -15.01 3.16 7.08
C HIS A 56 -15.67 2.17 6.11
N ARG A 57 -16.49 1.22 6.60
CA ARG A 57 -17.23 0.29 5.74
C ARG A 57 -18.31 1.01 4.95
N LEU A 58 -18.97 1.99 5.57
CA LEU A 58 -19.97 2.83 4.91
C LEU A 58 -19.32 3.70 3.84
N TRP A 59 -18.18 4.31 4.16
CA TRP A 59 -17.41 5.12 3.21
C TRP A 59 -16.91 4.32 2.01
N LYS A 60 -16.43 3.09 2.23
CA LYS A 60 -16.05 2.18 1.15
C LYS A 60 -17.23 1.87 0.23
N ARG A 61 -18.40 1.58 0.78
CA ARG A 61 -19.63 1.35 0.00
C ARG A 61 -20.02 2.57 -0.83
N ALA A 62 -19.94 3.76 -0.23
CA ALA A 62 -20.22 5.01 -0.92
C ALA A 62 -19.23 5.26 -2.07
N ALA A 63 -17.94 5.01 -1.84
CA ALA A 63 -16.91 5.14 -2.86
C ALA A 63 -17.13 4.17 -4.03
N ILE A 64 -17.48 2.91 -3.74
CA ILE A 64 -17.77 1.90 -4.75
C ILE A 64 -18.99 2.30 -5.58
N ALA A 65 -20.05 2.80 -4.93
CA ALA A 65 -21.25 3.27 -5.63
C ALA A 65 -20.96 4.49 -6.50
N ALA A 66 -20.16 5.45 -5.96
CA ALA A 66 -19.79 6.66 -6.68
C ALA A 66 -18.87 6.43 -7.89
N ALA A 67 -18.07 5.35 -7.84
CA ALA A 67 -17.15 4.99 -8.92
C ALA A 67 -17.87 4.58 -10.21
N GLY A 68 -19.16 4.20 -10.14
CA GLY A 68 -19.97 3.87 -11.33
C GLY A 68 -19.40 2.74 -12.18
N LEU A 69 -18.71 1.78 -11.57
CA LEU A 69 -18.04 0.70 -12.28
C LEU A 69 -19.04 -0.34 -12.80
N SER A 70 -18.74 -0.85 -13.99
CA SER A 70 -19.48 -1.93 -14.64
C SER A 70 -18.55 -3.07 -15.05
N GLU A 71 -19.12 -4.20 -15.42
CA GLU A 71 -18.38 -5.36 -15.90
C GLU A 71 -17.47 -5.00 -17.07
N GLY A 72 -16.23 -5.50 -17.06
CA GLY A 72 -15.21 -5.19 -18.05
C GLY A 72 -14.46 -3.86 -17.77
N GLY A 73 -14.83 -3.13 -16.74
CA GLY A 73 -14.19 -1.86 -16.39
C GLY A 73 -12.73 -2.01 -15.96
N LYS A 74 -11.97 -0.90 -16.03
CA LYS A 74 -10.57 -0.81 -15.57
C LYS A 74 -10.48 0.15 -14.41
N VAL A 75 -9.77 -0.23 -13.36
CA VAL A 75 -9.64 0.52 -12.11
C VAL A 75 -8.18 0.63 -11.72
N LEU A 76 -7.79 1.82 -11.28
CA LEU A 76 -6.52 2.08 -10.61
C LEU A 76 -6.80 2.50 -9.16
N ASP A 77 -6.36 1.70 -8.21
CA ASP A 77 -6.40 2.00 -6.78
C ASP A 77 -5.00 2.42 -6.31
N ILE A 78 -4.87 3.69 -5.93
CA ILE A 78 -3.62 4.28 -5.47
C ILE A 78 -3.60 4.29 -3.95
N ALA A 79 -2.48 3.88 -3.35
CA ALA A 79 -2.34 3.65 -1.93
C ALA A 79 -3.32 2.58 -1.41
N SER A 80 -3.34 1.46 -2.11
CA SER A 80 -4.30 0.37 -1.91
C SER A 80 -4.19 -0.33 -0.55
N GLY A 81 -3.06 -0.19 0.14
CA GLY A 81 -2.80 -0.89 1.40
C GLY A 81 -2.99 -2.40 1.26
N THR A 82 -3.91 -2.97 2.02
CA THR A 82 -4.29 -4.38 1.95
C THR A 82 -5.29 -4.71 0.85
N CYS A 83 -5.50 -3.80 -0.11
CA CYS A 83 -6.36 -3.96 -1.30
C CYS A 83 -7.85 -4.16 -1.03
N ASP A 84 -8.37 -3.72 0.12
CA ASP A 84 -9.80 -3.89 0.43
C ASP A 84 -10.72 -3.23 -0.59
N LEU A 85 -10.39 -2.02 -1.02
CA LEU A 85 -11.14 -1.28 -2.02
C LEU A 85 -10.97 -1.89 -3.41
N ALA A 86 -9.72 -2.25 -3.75
CA ALA A 86 -9.40 -2.94 -5.00
C ALA A 86 -10.18 -4.26 -5.15
N ILE A 87 -10.30 -5.05 -4.08
CA ILE A 87 -11.08 -6.30 -4.05
C ILE A 87 -12.58 -6.02 -4.29
N ALA A 88 -13.12 -4.97 -3.67
CA ALA A 88 -14.50 -4.58 -3.89
C ALA A 88 -14.74 -4.12 -5.33
N PHE A 89 -13.81 -3.38 -5.92
CA PHE A 89 -13.85 -2.99 -7.32
C PHE A 89 -13.73 -4.19 -8.27
N ALA A 90 -12.89 -5.18 -7.93
CA ALA A 90 -12.78 -6.42 -8.69
C ALA A 90 -14.13 -7.15 -8.79
N GLY A 91 -14.92 -7.16 -7.72
CA GLY A 91 -16.28 -7.68 -7.73
C GLY A 91 -17.25 -6.94 -8.67
N LYS A 92 -16.99 -5.65 -8.95
CA LYS A 92 -17.80 -4.83 -9.86
C LYS A 92 -17.40 -4.98 -11.32
N VAL A 93 -16.10 -5.04 -11.59
CA VAL A 93 -15.61 -5.16 -12.98
C VAL A 93 -15.57 -6.58 -13.49
N GLY A 94 -15.65 -7.56 -12.61
CA GLY A 94 -15.73 -8.99 -12.96
C GLY A 94 -14.46 -9.54 -13.61
N GLN A 95 -14.57 -10.74 -14.18
CA GLN A 95 -13.44 -11.46 -14.78
C GLN A 95 -12.94 -10.81 -16.08
N THR A 96 -13.77 -10.04 -16.77
CA THR A 96 -13.40 -9.32 -18.00
C THR A 96 -12.80 -7.94 -17.72
N GLY A 97 -12.86 -7.48 -16.45
CA GLY A 97 -12.26 -6.24 -16.00
C GLY A 97 -10.80 -6.37 -15.61
N GLU A 98 -10.23 -5.25 -15.20
CA GLU A 98 -8.84 -5.17 -14.75
C GLU A 98 -8.72 -4.21 -13.56
N VAL A 99 -7.99 -4.62 -12.51
CA VAL A 99 -7.72 -3.82 -11.33
C VAL A 99 -6.21 -3.68 -11.13
N TRP A 100 -5.77 -2.43 -11.02
CA TRP A 100 -4.40 -2.07 -10.69
C TRP A 100 -4.36 -1.58 -9.26
N ALA A 101 -3.50 -2.20 -8.45
CA ALA A 101 -3.32 -1.83 -7.05
C ALA A 101 -1.87 -1.38 -6.83
N THR A 102 -1.69 -0.20 -6.25
CA THR A 102 -0.38 0.36 -5.97
C THR A 102 -0.26 0.83 -4.53
N ASP A 103 0.88 0.62 -3.92
CA ASP A 103 1.20 1.13 -2.58
C ASP A 103 2.72 1.26 -2.40
N ILE A 104 3.13 2.19 -1.56
CA ILE A 104 4.54 2.34 -1.17
C ILE A 104 4.97 1.30 -0.13
N ASN A 105 4.03 0.75 0.63
CA ASN A 105 4.29 -0.30 1.61
C ASN A 105 4.17 -1.68 0.97
N ARG A 106 5.33 -2.30 0.71
CA ARG A 106 5.42 -3.60 0.03
C ARG A 106 4.76 -4.74 0.80
N ALA A 107 4.84 -4.73 2.13
CA ALA A 107 4.27 -5.79 2.96
C ALA A 107 2.74 -5.78 2.89
N MET A 108 2.13 -4.61 3.03
CA MET A 108 0.68 -4.44 2.90
C MET A 108 0.20 -4.79 1.50
N LEU A 109 0.89 -4.30 0.47
CA LEU A 109 0.53 -4.59 -0.91
C LEU A 109 0.66 -6.07 -1.25
N SER A 110 1.72 -6.74 -0.77
CA SER A 110 1.91 -8.19 -0.99
C SER A 110 0.77 -9.00 -0.38
N GLU A 111 0.35 -8.66 0.83
CA GLU A 111 -0.78 -9.33 1.48
C GLU A 111 -2.10 -9.06 0.74
N GLY A 112 -2.35 -7.82 0.39
CA GLY A 112 -3.53 -7.43 -0.36
C GLY A 112 -3.58 -8.06 -1.75
N TYR A 113 -2.44 -8.15 -2.45
CA TYR A 113 -2.37 -8.73 -3.78
C TYR A 113 -2.71 -10.22 -3.79
N LYS A 114 -2.27 -10.99 -2.79
CA LYS A 114 -2.67 -12.40 -2.63
C LYS A 114 -4.19 -12.55 -2.51
N ARG A 115 -4.84 -11.65 -1.80
CA ARG A 115 -6.29 -11.61 -1.66
C ARG A 115 -6.98 -11.19 -2.97
N LEU A 116 -6.44 -10.18 -3.64
CA LEU A 116 -6.96 -9.66 -4.91
C LEU A 116 -6.91 -10.73 -6.02
N GLN A 117 -5.83 -11.50 -6.10
CA GLN A 117 -5.70 -12.58 -7.07
C GLN A 117 -6.80 -13.66 -6.93
N LYS A 118 -7.29 -13.90 -5.71
CA LYS A 118 -8.37 -14.87 -5.47
C LYS A 118 -9.72 -14.46 -6.05
N THR A 119 -9.90 -13.21 -6.45
CA THR A 119 -11.14 -12.73 -7.06
C THR A 119 -11.36 -13.24 -8.49
N GLY A 120 -10.30 -13.72 -9.14
CA GLY A 120 -10.32 -14.14 -10.55
C GLY A 120 -10.32 -12.98 -11.56
N THR A 121 -10.40 -11.73 -11.10
CA THR A 121 -10.23 -10.54 -11.94
C THR A 121 -8.75 -10.35 -12.26
N LYS A 122 -8.46 -9.85 -13.46
CA LYS A 122 -7.08 -9.51 -13.84
C LYS A 122 -6.53 -8.44 -12.92
N ALA A 123 -5.55 -8.80 -12.07
CA ALA A 123 -4.91 -7.93 -11.10
C ALA A 123 -3.47 -7.62 -11.51
N ARG A 124 -3.04 -6.39 -11.26
CA ARG A 124 -1.67 -5.91 -11.50
C ARG A 124 -1.18 -5.05 -10.34
#